data_baa73b5b2cb832830c02ab8347daeef9
#
_entry.id   baa73b5b2cb832830c02ab8347daeef9
#
_cell.length_a   1.000
_cell.length_b   1.000
_cell.length_c   1.000
_cell.angle_alpha   90.00
_cell.angle_beta   90.00
_cell.angle_gamma   90.00
#
_symmetry.space_group_name_H-M   'P 1'
#
loop_
_entity.id
_entity.type
_entity.pdbx_description
1 polymer ?
#
loop_
_entity_poly.entity_id
_entity_poly.type
_entity_poly.pdbx_seq_one_letter_code
_entity_poly.pdbx_strand_id
1 'polypeptide(L)'
;MNLGFIGTGKIAASVITGICKSKISYKKIIISPRNKKIALGLKRKFKKIVIAKDNQQIVDQSNWVFLSVTPTVGEKIIKDLKFKSTQTVVSFISTITLSLIHI
;
A
#
# COMPACT_ATOMS: atom_id res chain seq x y z
N MET A 1 5.57 5.70 12.30
CA MET A 1 5.80 5.26 10.92
C MET A 1 4.48 4.95 10.26
N ASN A 2 4.27 5.45 9.05
CA ASN A 2 3.06 5.19 8.27
C ASN A 2 3.36 4.13 7.21
N LEU A 3 2.44 3.17 7.08
CA LEU A 3 2.52 2.12 6.08
C LEU A 3 1.44 2.37 5.02
N GLY A 4 1.82 2.32 3.75
CA GLY A 4 0.89 2.51 2.65
C GLY A 4 0.78 1.27 1.79
N PHE A 5 -0.43 0.94 1.36
CA PHE A 5 -0.69 -0.21 0.49
C PHE A 5 -1.38 0.26 -0.78
N ILE A 6 -0.72 0.07 -1.90
CA ILE A 6 -1.31 0.31 -3.22
C ILE A 6 -1.91 -1.01 -3.69
N GLY A 7 -3.23 -1.02 -3.84
CA GLY A 7 -3.99 -2.24 -4.08
C GLY A 7 -4.55 -2.81 -2.78
N THR A 8 -5.81 -3.23 -2.83
CA THR A 8 -6.52 -3.83 -1.69
C THR A 8 -7.11 -5.18 -2.09
N GLY A 9 -6.26 -6.05 -2.63
CA GLY A 9 -6.64 -7.42 -2.93
C GLY A 9 -6.48 -8.33 -1.71
N LYS A 10 -6.65 -9.63 -1.93
CA LYS A 10 -6.55 -10.64 -0.85
C LYS A 10 -5.17 -10.66 -0.18
N ILE A 11 -4.10 -10.48 -0.96
CA ILE A 11 -2.74 -10.48 -0.41
C ILE A 11 -2.54 -9.28 0.50
N ALA A 12 -2.94 -8.09 0.05
CA ALA A 12 -2.83 -6.88 0.86
C ALA A 12 -3.65 -7.01 2.14
N ALA A 13 -4.88 -7.50 2.05
CA ALA A 13 -5.75 -7.69 3.21
C ALA A 13 -5.12 -8.64 4.24
N SER A 14 -4.51 -9.73 3.77
CA SER A 14 -3.84 -10.70 4.64
C SER A 14 -2.63 -10.08 5.35
N VAL A 15 -1.80 -9.35 4.62
CA VAL A 15 -0.62 -8.69 5.19
C VAL A 15 -1.03 -7.62 6.20
N ILE A 16 -2.01 -6.79 5.86
CA ILE A 16 -2.53 -5.75 6.75
C ILE A 16 -3.07 -6.35 8.04
N THR A 17 -3.85 -7.42 7.92
CA THR A 17 -4.39 -8.13 9.09
C THR A 17 -3.28 -8.67 9.97
N GLY A 18 -2.26 -9.27 9.37
CA GLY A 18 -1.10 -9.77 10.09
C GLY A 18 -0.36 -8.66 10.84
N ILE A 19 -0.13 -7.52 10.21
CA ILE A 19 0.52 -6.37 10.83
C ILE A 19 -0.32 -5.83 11.99
N CYS A 20 -1.63 -5.68 11.80
CA CYS A 20 -2.53 -5.16 12.84
C CYS A 20 -2.60 -6.05 14.07
N LYS A 21 -2.46 -7.36 13.88
CA LYS A 21 -2.46 -8.34 14.98
C LYS A 21 -1.09 -8.57 15.59
N SER A 22 -0.04 -8.03 14.98
CA SER A 22 1.33 -8.19 15.44
C SER A 22 1.72 -7.11 16.45
N LYS A 23 2.94 -7.22 16.98
CA LYS A 23 3.52 -6.20 17.86
C LYS A 23 4.30 -5.13 17.10
N ILE A 24 4.21 -5.12 15.78
CA ILE A 24 4.90 -4.12 14.95
C ILE A 24 4.34 -2.75 15.28
N SER A 25 5.24 -1.83 15.57
CA SER A 25 4.86 -0.44 15.86
C SER A 25 4.67 0.34 14.56
N TYR A 26 3.49 0.91 14.40
CA TYR A 26 3.17 1.79 13.27
C TYR A 26 2.16 2.84 13.71
N LYS A 27 2.10 3.95 12.98
CA LYS A 27 1.19 5.05 13.30
C LYS A 27 -0.15 4.89 12.58
N LYS A 28 -0.11 4.73 11.26
CA LYS A 28 -1.28 4.54 10.40
C LYS A 28 -0.98 3.56 9.28
N ILE A 29 -2.02 2.91 8.78
CA ILE A 29 -1.98 2.14 7.55
C ILE A 29 -2.92 2.83 6.56
N ILE A 30 -2.35 3.31 5.45
CA ILE A 30 -3.07 4.06 4.42
C ILE A 30 -3.28 3.12 3.24
N ILE A 31 -4.53 2.90 2.86
CA ILE A 31 -4.89 1.90 1.86
C ILE A 31 -5.57 2.51 0.64
N SER A 32 -5.46 1.80 -0.48
CA SER A 32 -6.05 2.20 -1.74
C SER A 32 -7.58 2.16 -1.67
N PRO A 33 -8.27 3.12 -2.30
CA PRO A 33 -9.73 3.13 -2.36
C PRO A 33 -10.30 2.19 -3.42
N ARG A 34 -9.47 1.52 -4.20
CA ARG A 34 -9.88 0.81 -5.40
C ARG A 34 -10.86 -0.32 -5.14
N ASN A 35 -10.66 -1.15 -4.15
CA ASN A 35 -11.59 -2.20 -3.77
C ASN A 35 -12.35 -1.77 -2.51
N LYS A 36 -13.46 -1.06 -2.72
CA LYS A 36 -14.22 -0.45 -1.62
C LYS A 36 -14.69 -1.47 -0.59
N LYS A 37 -15.12 -2.64 -1.02
CA LYS A 37 -15.61 -3.67 -0.11
C LYS A 37 -14.53 -4.13 0.87
N ILE A 38 -13.34 -4.43 0.36
CA ILE A 38 -12.22 -4.86 1.19
C ILE A 38 -11.71 -3.69 2.03
N ALA A 39 -11.58 -2.49 1.43
CA ALA A 39 -11.10 -1.30 2.13
C ALA A 39 -11.98 -0.95 3.33
N LEU A 40 -13.30 -0.92 3.12
CA LEU A 40 -14.24 -0.62 4.20
C LEU A 40 -14.24 -1.71 5.27
N GLY A 41 -14.10 -2.98 4.86
CA GLY A 41 -14.00 -4.10 5.79
C GLY A 41 -12.80 -3.97 6.71
N LEU A 42 -11.64 -3.61 6.17
CA LEU A 42 -10.42 -3.39 6.93
C LEU A 42 -10.55 -2.20 7.87
N LYS A 43 -11.13 -1.11 7.39
CA LYS A 43 -11.33 0.09 8.21
C LYS A 43 -12.25 -0.17 9.40
N ARG A 44 -13.27 -0.99 9.22
CA ARG A 44 -14.17 -1.38 10.32
C ARG A 44 -13.48 -2.24 11.38
N LYS A 45 -12.55 -3.09 10.96
CA LYS A 45 -11.84 -4.00 11.87
C LYS A 45 -10.71 -3.30 12.63
N PHE A 46 -10.05 -2.35 12.02
CA PHE A 46 -8.83 -1.76 12.58
C PHE A 46 -8.89 -0.23 12.55
N LYS A 47 -8.73 0.37 13.73
CA LYS A 47 -8.89 1.82 13.90
C LYS A 47 -7.84 2.67 13.18
N LYS A 48 -6.64 2.13 12.99
CA LYS A 48 -5.52 2.86 12.37
C LYS A 48 -5.52 2.83 10.84
N ILE A 49 -6.52 2.19 10.24
CA ILE A 49 -6.66 2.14 8.78
C ILE A 49 -7.28 3.45 8.27
N VAL A 50 -6.65 4.02 7.26
CA VAL A 50 -7.13 5.21 6.56
C VAL A 50 -7.27 4.89 5.09
N ILE A 51 -8.41 5.18 4.49
CA ILE A 51 -8.63 5.00 3.06
C ILE A 51 -8.17 6.27 2.36
N ALA A 52 -7.19 6.14 1.46
CA ALA A 52 -6.66 7.27 0.71
C ALA A 52 -7.63 7.74 -0.37
N LYS A 53 -7.45 8.96 -0.80
CA LYS A 53 -8.16 9.54 -1.93
C LYS A 53 -7.70 8.92 -3.25
N ASP A 54 -6.38 8.75 -3.40
CA ASP A 54 -5.75 8.18 -4.58
C ASP A 54 -4.39 7.56 -4.22
N ASN A 55 -3.74 6.95 -5.19
CA ASN A 55 -2.45 6.28 -4.96
C ASN A 55 -1.32 7.26 -4.63
N GLN A 56 -1.33 8.44 -5.19
CA GLN A 56 -0.30 9.44 -4.90
C GLN A 56 -0.37 9.89 -3.44
N GLN A 57 -1.55 10.02 -2.87
CA GLN A 57 -1.70 10.32 -1.45
C GLN A 57 -1.10 9.22 -0.57
N ILE A 58 -1.24 7.96 -0.98
CA ILE A 58 -0.62 6.85 -0.26
C ILE A 58 0.89 7.03 -0.23
N VAL A 59 1.50 7.32 -1.39
CA VAL A 59 2.94 7.55 -1.49
C VAL A 59 3.37 8.74 -0.65
N ASP A 60 2.64 9.86 -0.76
CA ASP A 60 3.01 11.10 -0.07
C ASP A 60 3.00 10.97 1.45
N GLN A 61 2.11 10.16 1.99
CA GLN A 61 1.92 10.04 3.43
C GLN A 61 2.57 8.82 4.07
N SER A 62 3.22 7.97 3.27
CA SER A 62 3.76 6.69 3.76
C SER A 62 5.28 6.71 3.85
N ASN A 63 5.81 6.07 4.88
CA ASN A 63 7.25 5.80 5.00
C ASN A 63 7.61 4.50 4.26
N TRP A 64 6.73 3.52 4.33
CA TRP A 64 6.84 2.23 3.63
C TRP A 64 5.65 2.09 2.70
N VAL A 65 5.92 1.79 1.44
CA VAL A 65 4.89 1.60 0.42
C VAL A 65 4.94 0.16 -0.07
N PHE A 66 3.81 -0.53 0.06
CA PHE A 66 3.65 -1.92 -0.39
C PHE A 66 2.84 -1.94 -1.69
N LEU A 67 3.40 -2.56 -2.70
CA LEU A 67 2.74 -2.70 -4.01
C LEU A 67 2.11 -4.09 -4.09
N SER A 68 0.79 -4.13 -4.11
CA SER A 68 0.03 -5.38 -4.10
C SER A 68 -1.10 -5.39 -5.14
N VAL A 69 -0.75 -5.04 -6.36
CA VAL A 69 -1.63 -5.06 -7.53
C VAL A 69 -1.10 -6.08 -8.56
N THR A 70 -1.89 -6.40 -9.58
CA THR A 70 -1.43 -7.28 -10.65
C THR A 70 -0.28 -6.63 -11.42
N PRO A 71 0.63 -7.41 -12.07
CA PRO A 71 1.76 -6.85 -12.79
C PRO A 71 1.37 -5.78 -13.82
N THR A 72 0.34 -6.04 -14.62
CA THR A 72 -0.11 -5.09 -15.65
C THR A 72 -0.58 -3.78 -15.04
N VAL A 73 -1.41 -3.86 -14.01
CA VAL A 73 -1.91 -2.67 -13.30
C VAL A 73 -0.78 -1.97 -12.56
N GLY A 74 0.12 -2.73 -11.96
CA GLY A 74 1.26 -2.20 -11.21
C GLY A 74 2.19 -1.37 -12.06
N GLU A 75 2.57 -1.86 -13.25
CA GLU A 75 3.44 -1.11 -14.16
C GLU A 75 2.80 0.23 -14.54
N LYS A 76 1.51 0.22 -14.84
CA LYS A 76 0.78 1.42 -15.23
C LYS A 76 0.72 2.45 -14.11
N ILE A 77 0.47 1.99 -12.89
CA ILE A 77 0.38 2.85 -11.71
C ILE A 77 1.75 3.43 -11.36
N ILE A 78 2.80 2.62 -11.36
CA ILE A 78 4.15 3.04 -10.97
C ILE A 78 4.67 4.18 -11.85
N LYS A 79 4.38 4.15 -13.15
CA LYS A 79 4.81 5.21 -14.07
C LYS A 79 4.27 6.58 -13.69
N ASP A 80 3.09 6.62 -13.09
CA ASP A 80 2.42 7.88 -12.74
C ASP A 80 2.70 8.33 -11.31
N LEU A 81 3.33 7.49 -10.49
CA LEU A 81 3.60 7.80 -9.09
C LEU A 81 4.99 8.40 -8.91
N LYS A 82 5.08 9.37 -7.99
CA LYS A 82 6.34 9.99 -7.60
C LYS A 82 6.70 9.54 -6.19
N PHE A 83 7.72 8.71 -6.08
CA PHE A 83 8.23 8.22 -4.79
C PHE A 83 9.32 9.16 -4.26
N LYS A 84 9.49 9.14 -2.95
CA LYS A 84 10.55 9.89 -2.28
C LYS A 84 11.75 9.00 -2.05
N SER A 85 12.96 9.56 -2.12
CA SER A 85 14.20 8.80 -1.93
C SER A 85 14.33 8.18 -0.53
N THR A 86 13.62 8.73 0.45
CA THR A 86 13.62 8.24 1.82
C THR A 86 12.62 7.13 2.09
N GLN A 87 11.81 6.78 1.10
CA GLN A 87 10.78 5.75 1.25
C GLN A 87 11.34 4.35 0.98
N THR A 88 10.82 3.38 1.73
CA THR A 88 11.06 1.97 1.45
C THR A 88 9.87 1.44 0.66
N VAL A 89 10.15 0.80 -0.47
CA VAL A 89 9.12 0.23 -1.33
C VAL A 89 9.27 -1.29 -1.35
N VAL A 90 8.19 -1.96 -1.01
CA VAL A 90 8.13 -3.43 -1.00
C VAL A 90 7.13 -3.87 -2.07
N SER A 91 7.57 -4.71 -2.99
CA SER A 91 6.71 -5.20 -4.08
C SER A 91 6.35 -6.66 -3.85
N PHE A 92 5.07 -6.96 -3.94
CA PHE A 92 4.54 -8.32 -4.03
C PHE A 92 4.31 -8.72 -5.49
N ILE A 93 4.77 -7.89 -6.42
CA ILE A 93 4.59 -8.10 -7.86
C ILE A 93 5.88 -8.69 -8.42
N SER A 94 5.86 -9.99 -8.73
CA SER A 94 7.07 -10.73 -9.12
C SER A 94 7.73 -10.25 -10.43
N THR A 95 6.96 -9.63 -11.32
CA THR A 95 7.45 -9.18 -12.62
C THR A 95 7.93 -7.73 -12.64
N ILE A 96 7.74 -7.00 -11.53
CA ILE A 96 8.19 -5.62 -11.42
C ILE A 96 9.46 -5.57 -10.59
N THR A 97 10.53 -5.09 -11.19
CA THR A 97 11.81 -4.91 -10.51
C THR A 97 11.86 -3.54 -9.83
N LEU A 98 12.71 -3.40 -8.82
CA LEU A 98 12.87 -2.13 -8.13
C LEU A 98 13.41 -1.03 -9.03
N SER A 99 14.04 -1.38 -10.15
CA SER A 99 14.50 -0.40 -11.13
C SER A 99 13.36 0.35 -11.82
N LEU A 100 12.16 -0.22 -11.87
CA LEU A 100 10.98 0.46 -12.39
C LEU A 100 10.38 1.44 -11.38
N ILE A 101 10.74 1.30 -10.13
CA ILE A 101 10.31 2.19 -9.03
C ILE A 101 11.46 3.14 -8.75
N HIS A 102 11.76 3.94 -9.74
CA HIS A 102 12.89 4.86 -9.63
C HIS A 102 12.52 6.09 -8.80
N ILE A 103 13.32 6.32 -7.79
CA ILE A 103 13.14 7.41 -6.84
C ILE A 103 14.18 8.49 -7.09
#